data_a2470733ca1f57c405b965e29bbae11f
#
_entry.id   a2470733ca1f57c405b965e29bbae11f
#
_cell.length_a   1.000
_cell.length_b   1.000
_cell.length_c   1.000
_cell.angle_alpha   90.00
_cell.angle_beta   90.00
_cell.angle_gamma   90.00
#
_symmetry.space_group_name_H-M   'P 1'
#
loop_
_entity.id
_entity.type
_entity.pdbx_description
1 polymer ?
#
loop_
_entity_poly.entity_id
_entity_poly.type
_entity_poly.pdbx_seq_one_letter_code
_entity_poly.pdbx_strand_id
1 'polypeptide(L)'
;SAASDVYKRQPDDCDRMMSLFFSKEGKHIICGGTTSSIAAKYLGKPLKASLNFEQSDVPPIAEIEGVDLVTEGVITINKVIEYAKDAIGKNELYEEWGFKRDGASLICRMLFEEATDINFYVGRAVNPAHQNPDLPINFNIKMNLVKELCACLKEMGKRVKVSYF
;
A
#
# COMPACT_ATOMS: atom_id res chain seq x y z
N SER A 1 0.78 30.39 -11.46
CA SER A 1 1.99 29.66 -11.82
C SER A 1 1.73 28.15 -11.78
N ALA A 2 2.56 27.39 -12.51
CA ALA A 2 2.44 25.94 -12.55
C ALA A 2 2.53 25.30 -11.15
N ALA A 3 3.33 25.88 -10.25
CA ALA A 3 3.46 25.41 -8.88
C ALA A 3 2.17 25.62 -8.07
N SER A 4 1.49 26.76 -8.26
CA SER A 4 0.20 27.04 -7.62
C SER A 4 -0.89 26.08 -8.10
N ASP A 5 -0.89 25.75 -9.36
CA ASP A 5 -1.86 24.81 -9.94
C ASP A 5 -1.65 23.39 -9.43
N VAL A 6 -0.41 22.98 -9.23
CA VAL A 6 -0.08 21.67 -8.64
C VAL A 6 -0.60 21.60 -7.19
N TYR A 7 -0.42 22.66 -6.40
CA TYR A 7 -0.94 22.70 -5.03
C TYR A 7 -2.46 22.69 -4.96
N LYS A 8 -3.12 23.39 -5.88
CA LYS A 8 -4.60 23.43 -5.94
C LYS A 8 -5.20 22.10 -6.38
N ARG A 9 -4.46 21.26 -7.10
CA ARG A 9 -4.93 19.96 -7.57
C ARG A 9 -4.86 18.87 -6.51
N GLN A 10 -4.02 19.01 -5.48
CA GLN A 10 -3.77 17.96 -4.50
C GLN A 10 -5.04 17.45 -3.79
N PRO A 11 -5.97 18.29 -3.28
CA PRO A 11 -7.20 17.79 -2.66
C PRO A 11 -8.10 17.06 -3.65
N ASP A 12 -8.25 17.59 -4.86
CA ASP A 12 -9.09 17.00 -5.91
C ASP A 12 -8.52 15.68 -6.39
N ASP A 13 -7.19 15.58 -6.51
CA ASP A 13 -6.51 14.35 -6.90
C ASP A 13 -6.64 13.26 -5.84
N CYS A 14 -6.61 13.61 -4.56
CA CYS A 14 -6.84 12.67 -3.46
C CYS A 14 -8.27 12.12 -3.50
N ASP A 15 -9.27 12.99 -3.68
CA ASP A 15 -10.67 12.57 -3.77
C ASP A 15 -10.91 11.69 -5.00
N ARG A 16 -10.32 12.05 -6.12
CA ARG A 16 -10.42 11.25 -7.35
C ARG A 16 -9.77 9.89 -7.18
N MET A 17 -8.59 9.83 -6.57
CA MET A 17 -7.91 8.58 -6.27
C MET A 17 -8.77 7.68 -5.38
N MET A 18 -9.32 8.22 -4.30
CA MET A 18 -10.17 7.47 -3.38
C MET A 18 -11.46 7.00 -4.04
N SER A 19 -12.08 7.85 -4.85
CA SER A 19 -13.29 7.50 -5.58
C SER A 19 -13.04 6.32 -6.53
N LEU A 20 -11.97 6.37 -7.30
CA LEU A 20 -11.59 5.28 -8.20
C LEU A 20 -11.22 4.01 -7.44
N PHE A 21 -10.43 4.15 -6.38
CA PHE A 21 -10.01 3.03 -5.56
C PHE A 21 -11.20 2.27 -4.97
N PHE A 22 -12.12 2.99 -4.32
CA PHE A 22 -13.29 2.36 -3.70
C PHE A 22 -14.36 1.93 -4.69
N SER A 23 -14.32 2.40 -5.94
CA SER A 23 -15.25 1.96 -6.99
C SER A 23 -14.93 0.56 -7.52
N LYS A 24 -13.71 0.09 -7.32
CA LYS A 24 -13.29 -1.23 -7.80
C LYS A 24 -13.84 -2.34 -6.91
N GLU A 25 -14.31 -3.40 -7.55
CA GLU A 25 -14.67 -4.61 -6.83
C GLU A 25 -13.44 -5.35 -6.33
N GLY A 26 -13.62 -6.15 -5.29
CA GLY A 26 -12.55 -6.92 -4.69
C GLY A 26 -12.06 -6.33 -3.38
N LYS A 27 -10.93 -6.82 -2.91
CA LYS A 27 -10.35 -6.38 -1.65
C LYS A 27 -9.60 -5.08 -1.80
N HIS A 28 -9.67 -4.26 -0.76
CA HIS A 28 -9.02 -2.96 -0.69
C HIS A 28 -7.95 -2.99 0.40
N ILE A 29 -6.71 -2.74 -0.02
CA ILE A 29 -5.54 -2.69 0.86
C ILE A 29 -4.97 -1.28 0.82
N ILE A 30 -4.70 -0.70 1.97
CA ILE A 30 -4.09 0.62 2.08
C ILE A 30 -2.78 0.49 2.85
N CYS A 31 -1.71 1.00 2.28
CA CYS A 31 -0.37 0.98 2.86
C CYS A 31 0.13 2.40 3.07
N GLY A 32 0.52 2.71 4.30
CA GLY A 32 1.08 4.00 4.66
C GLY A 32 0.13 4.89 5.45
N GLY A 33 0.69 5.61 6.43
CA GLY A 33 -0.09 6.44 7.35
C GLY A 33 -0.78 7.62 6.68
N THR A 34 -0.11 8.28 5.74
CA THR A 34 -0.69 9.41 5.00
C THR A 34 -1.88 8.97 4.17
N THR A 35 -1.73 7.90 3.41
CA THR A 35 -2.80 7.34 2.58
C THR A 35 -3.96 6.83 3.43
N SER A 36 -3.66 6.18 4.55
CA SER A 36 -4.68 5.71 5.49
C SER A 36 -5.50 6.85 6.07
N SER A 37 -4.86 7.94 6.44
CA SER A 37 -5.54 9.13 6.95
C SER A 37 -6.45 9.77 5.90
N ILE A 38 -5.99 9.83 4.65
CA ILE A 38 -6.79 10.33 3.52
C ILE A 38 -8.02 9.44 3.31
N ALA A 39 -7.84 8.14 3.34
CA ALA A 39 -8.94 7.18 3.16
C ALA A 39 -9.97 7.27 4.29
N ALA A 40 -9.50 7.35 5.54
CA ALA A 40 -10.38 7.49 6.70
C ALA A 40 -11.22 8.76 6.60
N LYS A 41 -10.61 9.87 6.23
CA LYS A 41 -11.30 11.14 6.01
C LYS A 41 -12.32 11.05 4.88
N TYR A 42 -11.95 10.45 3.77
CA TYR A 42 -12.83 10.25 2.62
C TYR A 42 -14.07 9.44 2.99
N LEU A 43 -13.89 8.36 3.73
CA LEU A 43 -14.98 7.50 4.16
C LEU A 43 -15.78 8.07 5.34
N GLY A 44 -15.26 9.09 6.03
CA GLY A 44 -15.86 9.59 7.25
C GLY A 44 -15.82 8.57 8.38
N LYS A 45 -14.80 7.71 8.42
CA LYS A 45 -14.64 6.64 9.39
C LYS A 45 -13.35 6.82 10.18
N PRO A 46 -13.32 6.41 11.47
CA PRO A 46 -12.10 6.53 12.26
C PRO A 46 -11.03 5.54 11.82
N LEU A 47 -9.78 5.99 11.93
CA LEU A 47 -8.59 5.13 11.79
C LEU A 47 -8.24 4.64 13.19
N LYS A 48 -8.27 3.33 13.39
CA LYS A 48 -8.02 2.70 14.69
C LYS A 48 -6.82 1.77 14.60
N ALA A 49 -6.01 1.73 15.66
CA ALA A 49 -4.99 0.70 15.79
C ALA A 49 -5.66 -0.65 16.01
N SER A 50 -5.14 -1.69 15.37
CA SER A 50 -5.65 -3.04 15.60
C SER A 50 -5.29 -3.52 17.01
N LEU A 51 -6.24 -4.16 17.68
CA LEU A 51 -6.03 -4.81 18.97
C LEU A 51 -5.38 -6.20 18.83
N ASN A 52 -5.45 -6.76 17.63
CA ASN A 52 -4.92 -8.09 17.31
C ASN A 52 -3.65 -7.94 16.50
N PHE A 53 -2.51 -7.77 17.17
CA PHE A 53 -1.22 -7.75 16.48
C PHE A 53 -0.30 -8.84 17.01
N GLU A 54 0.44 -9.46 16.13
CA GLU A 54 1.51 -10.38 16.47
C GLU A 54 2.81 -9.59 16.57
N GLN A 55 3.68 -10.01 17.49
CA GLN A 55 5.02 -9.45 17.57
C GLN A 55 5.78 -9.84 16.30
N SER A 56 6.20 -8.85 15.53
CA SER A 56 6.80 -9.04 14.23
C SER A 56 7.78 -7.91 13.93
N ASP A 57 8.66 -8.14 12.95
CA ASP A 57 9.55 -7.11 12.40
C ASP A 57 8.78 -6.06 11.58
N VAL A 58 7.50 -6.30 11.33
CA VAL A 58 6.62 -5.42 10.58
C VAL A 58 5.78 -4.60 11.55
N PRO A 59 5.60 -3.29 11.31
CA PRO A 59 4.73 -2.45 12.15
C PRO A 59 3.31 -2.99 12.26
N PRO A 60 2.61 -2.70 13.39
CA PRO A 60 1.23 -3.14 13.58
C PRO A 60 0.30 -2.65 12.48
N ILE A 61 -0.74 -3.43 12.23
CA ILE A 61 -1.81 -3.06 11.29
C ILE A 61 -2.80 -2.10 11.96
N ALA A 62 -3.57 -1.40 11.12
CA ALA A 62 -4.66 -0.55 11.58
C ALA A 62 -5.98 -1.04 10.97
N GLU A 63 -7.07 -0.39 11.35
CA GLU A 63 -8.41 -0.74 10.89
C GLU A 63 -9.18 0.53 10.50
N ILE A 64 -9.83 0.45 9.34
CA ILE A 64 -10.82 1.42 8.88
C ILE A 64 -12.03 0.63 8.42
N GLU A 65 -13.21 0.95 8.92
CA GLU A 65 -14.44 0.32 8.46
C GLU A 65 -14.63 0.54 6.95
N GLY A 66 -14.79 -0.54 6.20
CA GLY A 66 -14.91 -0.50 4.75
C GLY A 66 -13.60 -0.77 3.99
N VAL A 67 -12.49 -0.99 4.71
CA VAL A 67 -11.20 -1.35 4.14
C VAL A 67 -10.78 -2.72 4.66
N ASP A 68 -10.33 -3.59 3.77
CA ASP A 68 -9.99 -4.97 4.13
C ASP A 68 -8.70 -5.07 4.93
N LEU A 69 -7.72 -4.24 4.62
CA LEU A 69 -6.43 -4.24 5.32
C LEU A 69 -5.79 -2.86 5.26
N VAL A 70 -5.30 -2.39 6.39
CA VAL A 70 -4.55 -1.14 6.50
C VAL A 70 -3.22 -1.43 7.20
N THR A 71 -2.12 -1.09 6.53
CA THR A 71 -0.77 -1.34 7.04
C THR A 71 0.10 -0.09 7.02
N GLU A 72 1.24 -0.19 7.64
CA GLU A 72 2.32 0.77 7.44
C GLU A 72 2.83 0.66 5.99
N GLY A 73 3.64 1.61 5.55
CA GLY A 73 4.09 1.71 4.16
C GLY A 73 5.38 0.97 3.86
N VAL A 74 6.52 1.68 3.99
CA VAL A 74 7.82 1.25 3.44
C VAL A 74 8.32 -0.06 4.03
N ILE A 75 8.30 -0.22 5.34
CA ILE A 75 8.81 -1.41 6.01
C ILE A 75 8.00 -2.64 5.61
N THR A 76 6.68 -2.50 5.62
CA THR A 76 5.75 -3.57 5.25
C THR A 76 5.93 -3.97 3.78
N ILE A 77 5.98 -3.02 2.87
CA ILE A 77 6.12 -3.31 1.43
C ILE A 77 7.49 -3.93 1.12
N ASN A 78 8.56 -3.49 1.77
CA ASN A 78 9.87 -4.15 1.64
C ASN A 78 9.81 -5.62 2.03
N LYS A 79 9.09 -5.94 3.09
CA LYS A 79 8.92 -7.33 3.52
C LYS A 79 8.10 -8.14 2.52
N VAL A 80 7.04 -7.54 1.97
CA VAL A 80 6.24 -8.17 0.89
C VAL A 80 7.11 -8.48 -0.32
N ILE A 81 7.98 -7.56 -0.71
CA ILE A 81 8.91 -7.77 -1.85
C ILE A 81 9.88 -8.91 -1.57
N GLU A 82 10.42 -8.99 -0.35
CA GLU A 82 11.28 -10.09 0.08
C GLU A 82 10.57 -11.43 -0.10
N TYR A 83 9.34 -11.54 0.39
CA TYR A 83 8.52 -12.74 0.24
C TYR A 83 8.16 -13.02 -1.22
N ALA A 84 7.90 -11.98 -2.02
CA ALA A 84 7.59 -12.14 -3.44
C ALA A 84 8.77 -12.72 -4.22
N LYS A 85 9.98 -12.20 -3.99
CA LYS A 85 11.19 -12.72 -4.62
C LYS A 85 11.46 -14.17 -4.24
N ASP A 86 11.25 -14.52 -2.98
CA ASP A 86 11.37 -15.90 -2.52
C ASP A 86 10.31 -16.81 -3.17
N ALA A 87 9.08 -16.36 -3.24
CA ALA A 87 7.98 -17.13 -3.82
C ALA A 87 8.20 -17.43 -5.31
N ILE A 88 8.79 -16.50 -6.05
CA ILE A 88 9.16 -16.70 -7.46
C ILE A 88 10.31 -17.70 -7.58
N GLY A 89 11.23 -17.68 -6.63
CA GLY A 89 12.38 -18.58 -6.60
C GLY A 89 12.06 -19.91 -5.96
N LYS A 90 12.57 -20.13 -4.76
CA LYS A 90 12.48 -21.42 -4.05
C LYS A 90 11.25 -21.59 -3.17
N ASN A 91 10.56 -20.50 -2.86
CA ASN A 91 9.39 -20.46 -1.97
C ASN A 91 9.66 -21.09 -0.59
N GLU A 92 10.84 -20.83 -0.03
CA GLU A 92 11.25 -21.36 1.27
C GLU A 92 10.60 -20.61 2.44
N LEU A 93 10.14 -19.37 2.22
CA LEU A 93 9.53 -18.53 3.24
C LEU A 93 8.00 -18.64 3.30
N TYR A 94 7.40 -19.58 2.57
CA TYR A 94 5.96 -19.78 2.55
C TYR A 94 5.39 -20.00 3.95
N GLU A 95 6.07 -20.76 4.80
CA GLU A 95 5.60 -21.04 6.16
C GLU A 95 5.56 -19.78 7.02
N GLU A 96 6.32 -18.76 6.67
CA GLU A 96 6.24 -17.47 7.38
C GLU A 96 5.02 -16.69 6.92
N TRP A 97 4.97 -16.27 5.65
CA TRP A 97 3.87 -15.42 5.19
C TRP A 97 2.53 -16.15 5.02
N GLY A 98 2.57 -17.46 4.87
CA GLY A 98 1.37 -18.26 4.66
C GLY A 98 0.47 -18.37 5.89
N PHE A 99 0.99 -18.15 7.09
CA PHE A 99 0.28 -18.41 8.34
C PHE A 99 0.28 -17.25 9.33
N LYS A 100 1.24 -16.34 9.25
CA LYS A 100 1.33 -15.20 10.17
C LYS A 100 0.25 -14.15 9.89
N ARG A 101 -0.04 -13.31 10.88
CA ARG A 101 -1.07 -12.27 10.81
C ARG A 101 -0.50 -10.85 10.80
N ASP A 102 0.79 -10.68 10.60
CA ASP A 102 1.35 -9.35 10.40
C ASP A 102 0.93 -8.77 9.03
N GLY A 103 1.09 -7.47 8.87
CA GLY A 103 0.63 -6.77 7.67
C GLY A 103 1.24 -7.31 6.38
N ALA A 104 2.53 -7.62 6.37
CA ALA A 104 3.20 -8.14 5.18
C ALA A 104 2.68 -9.51 4.78
N SER A 105 2.50 -10.42 5.75
CA SER A 105 1.98 -11.76 5.50
C SER A 105 0.55 -11.73 4.97
N LEU A 106 -0.30 -10.87 5.54
CA LEU A 106 -1.68 -10.70 5.06
C LEU A 106 -1.72 -10.15 3.63
N ILE A 107 -0.88 -9.16 3.31
CA ILE A 107 -0.76 -8.64 1.94
C ILE A 107 -0.33 -9.76 0.99
N CYS A 108 0.68 -10.54 1.36
CA CYS A 108 1.18 -11.63 0.53
C CYS A 108 0.07 -12.62 0.18
N ARG A 109 -0.73 -13.05 1.15
CA ARG A 109 -1.84 -13.97 0.87
C ARG A 109 -2.86 -13.36 -0.06
N MET A 110 -3.23 -12.10 0.15
CA MET A 110 -4.19 -11.41 -0.72
C MET A 110 -3.67 -11.25 -2.14
N LEU A 111 -2.41 -10.87 -2.31
CA LEU A 111 -1.82 -10.62 -3.63
C LEU A 111 -1.39 -11.89 -4.35
N PHE A 112 -0.79 -12.85 -3.63
CA PHE A 112 -0.18 -14.02 -4.26
C PHE A 112 -1.18 -15.17 -4.45
N GLU A 113 -2.06 -15.39 -3.48
CA GLU A 113 -2.99 -16.51 -3.50
C GLU A 113 -4.39 -16.15 -4.00
N GLU A 114 -4.91 -14.98 -3.64
CA GLU A 114 -6.31 -14.63 -3.92
C GLU A 114 -6.49 -13.81 -5.19
N ALA A 115 -5.57 -12.88 -5.48
CA ALA A 115 -5.75 -11.93 -6.57
C ALA A 115 -5.31 -12.48 -7.93
N THR A 116 -6.04 -12.12 -8.97
CA THR A 116 -5.63 -12.27 -10.36
C THR A 116 -5.34 -10.93 -11.01
N ASP A 117 -6.11 -9.92 -10.65
CA ASP A 117 -5.96 -8.55 -11.12
C ASP A 117 -5.62 -7.66 -9.94
N ILE A 118 -4.55 -6.88 -10.07
CA ILE A 118 -4.06 -6.01 -9.01
C ILE A 118 -3.92 -4.60 -9.57
N ASN A 119 -4.61 -3.65 -8.93
CA ASN A 119 -4.57 -2.25 -9.31
C ASN A 119 -3.90 -1.45 -8.20
N PHE A 120 -2.78 -0.81 -8.52
CA PHE A 120 -2.08 0.07 -7.60
C PHE A 120 -2.52 1.52 -7.85
N TYR A 121 -2.89 2.19 -6.78
CA TYR A 121 -3.20 3.62 -6.77
C TYR A 121 -2.13 4.32 -5.93
N VAL A 122 -1.28 5.10 -6.60
CA VAL A 122 -0.10 5.70 -5.97
C VAL A 122 -0.29 7.20 -5.89
N GLY A 123 -0.40 7.72 -4.68
CA GLY A 123 -0.49 9.15 -4.44
C GLY A 123 0.87 9.81 -4.50
N ARG A 124 0.94 10.95 -5.20
CA ARG A 124 2.14 11.80 -5.27
C ARG A 124 2.14 12.88 -4.19
N ALA A 125 1.01 13.07 -3.50
CA ALA A 125 0.93 14.04 -2.43
C ALA A 125 1.89 13.68 -1.31
N VAL A 126 2.69 14.64 -0.90
CA VAL A 126 3.61 14.50 0.23
C VAL A 126 2.96 15.17 1.42
N ASN A 127 2.91 14.49 2.57
CA ASN A 127 2.44 15.09 3.79
C ASN A 127 3.42 16.20 4.22
N PRO A 128 2.98 17.47 4.31
CA PRO A 128 3.87 18.56 4.70
C PRO A 128 4.52 18.36 6.07
N ALA A 129 3.86 17.65 6.98
CA ALA A 129 4.41 17.32 8.31
C ALA A 129 5.61 16.38 8.26
N HIS A 130 5.78 15.65 7.17
CA HIS A 130 6.88 14.71 6.94
C HIS A 130 7.85 15.21 5.86
N GLN A 131 7.68 16.43 5.37
CA GLN A 131 8.65 17.03 4.45
C GLN A 131 9.90 17.40 5.21
N ASN A 132 10.86 16.50 5.15
CA ASN A 132 12.22 16.86 5.42
C ASN A 132 12.78 17.41 4.10
N PRO A 133 13.22 18.68 4.02
CA PRO A 133 13.78 19.25 2.79
C PRO A 133 15.00 18.49 2.28
N ASP A 134 15.65 17.70 3.15
CA ASP A 134 16.77 16.85 2.79
C ASP A 134 16.35 15.50 2.19
N LEU A 135 15.03 15.24 2.08
CA LEU A 135 14.50 13.96 1.60
C LEU A 135 13.45 14.12 0.49
N PRO A 136 13.82 14.57 -0.74
CA PRO A 136 13.02 14.28 -1.91
C PRO A 136 12.98 12.78 -2.24
N ILE A 137 13.62 11.99 -1.41
CA ILE A 137 13.85 10.54 -1.51
C ILE A 137 12.58 9.73 -1.28
N ASN A 138 11.62 10.22 -0.46
CA ASN A 138 10.44 9.44 -0.07
C ASN A 138 9.55 9.04 -1.23
N PHE A 139 9.36 9.91 -2.20
CA PHE A 139 8.56 9.59 -3.38
C PHE A 139 9.30 8.60 -4.30
N ASN A 140 10.61 8.79 -4.50
CA ASN A 140 11.41 7.88 -5.31
C ASN A 140 11.50 6.48 -4.69
N ILE A 141 11.65 6.39 -3.39
CA ILE A 141 11.63 5.11 -2.65
C ILE A 141 10.29 4.42 -2.86
N LYS A 142 9.19 5.12 -2.67
CA LYS A 142 7.84 4.60 -2.87
C LYS A 142 7.63 4.09 -4.29
N MET A 143 8.05 4.86 -5.29
CA MET A 143 7.94 4.44 -6.69
C MET A 143 8.77 3.21 -7.00
N ASN A 144 9.99 3.14 -6.48
CA ASN A 144 10.87 1.99 -6.69
C ASN A 144 10.29 0.72 -6.05
N LEU A 145 9.73 0.83 -4.85
CA LEU A 145 9.07 -0.28 -4.19
C LEU A 145 7.87 -0.79 -4.99
N VAL A 146 7.04 0.11 -5.49
CA VAL A 146 5.89 -0.25 -6.33
C VAL A 146 6.36 -0.95 -7.60
N LYS A 147 7.41 -0.43 -8.26
CA LYS A 147 7.97 -1.05 -9.47
C LYS A 147 8.49 -2.46 -9.20
N GLU A 148 9.24 -2.66 -8.13
CA GLU A 148 9.76 -3.99 -7.77
C GLU A 148 8.64 -4.97 -7.48
N LEU A 149 7.66 -4.55 -6.69
CA LEU A 149 6.52 -5.41 -6.36
C LEU A 149 5.71 -5.76 -7.62
N CYS A 150 5.45 -4.79 -8.48
CA CYS A 150 4.76 -5.02 -9.75
C CYS A 150 5.50 -6.03 -10.63
N ALA A 151 6.82 -5.92 -10.73
CA ALA A 151 7.63 -6.86 -11.50
C ALA A 151 7.49 -8.29 -10.97
N CYS A 152 7.55 -8.46 -9.66
CA CYS A 152 7.36 -9.75 -9.01
C CYS A 152 5.97 -10.33 -9.28
N LEU A 153 4.93 -9.51 -9.13
CA LEU A 153 3.55 -9.95 -9.35
C LEU A 153 3.29 -10.34 -10.81
N LYS A 154 3.87 -9.63 -11.75
CA LYS A 154 3.79 -9.99 -13.17
C LYS A 154 4.48 -11.34 -13.45
N GLU A 155 5.62 -11.59 -12.83
CA GLU A 155 6.29 -12.90 -12.94
C GLU A 155 5.43 -14.02 -12.36
N MET A 156 4.59 -13.74 -11.37
CA MET A 156 3.63 -14.70 -10.84
C MET A 156 2.43 -14.93 -11.77
N GLY A 157 2.33 -14.19 -12.87
CA GLY A 157 1.21 -14.28 -13.81
C GLY A 157 0.04 -13.37 -13.47
N LYS A 158 0.21 -12.42 -12.55
CA LYS A 158 -0.83 -11.46 -12.19
C LYS A 158 -0.94 -10.36 -13.25
N ARG A 159 -2.16 -9.84 -13.45
CA ARG A 159 -2.40 -8.64 -14.26
C ARG A 159 -2.31 -7.43 -13.36
N VAL A 160 -1.36 -6.55 -13.64
CA VAL A 160 -1.04 -5.43 -12.76
C VAL A 160 -1.17 -4.12 -13.53
N LYS A 161 -1.89 -3.18 -12.92
CA LYS A 161 -2.01 -1.79 -13.40
C LYS A 161 -1.56 -0.85 -12.30
N VAL A 162 -0.89 0.23 -12.68
CA VAL A 162 -0.47 1.28 -11.75
C VAL A 162 -0.99 2.61 -12.24
N SER A 163 -1.65 3.33 -11.37
CA SER A 163 -2.16 4.69 -11.63
C SER A 163 -1.57 5.66 -10.61
N TYR A 164 -1.13 6.80 -11.08
CA TYR A 164 -0.51 7.84 -10.25
C TYR A 164 -1.45 9.06 -10.16
N PHE A 165 -1.52 9.63 -8.95
CA PHE A 165 -2.40 10.77 -8.67
C PHE A 165 -1.69 11.94 -8.00
#